data_07fffe86794b9b7985631afad2a66695
#
_entry.id   07fffe86794b9b7985631afad2a66695
#
_cell.length_a   1.000
_cell.length_b   1.000
_cell.length_c   1.000
_cell.angle_alpha   90.00
_cell.angle_beta   90.00
_cell.angle_gamma   90.00
#
_symmetry.space_group_name_H-M   'P 1'
#
loop_
_entity.id
_entity.type
_entity.pdbx_description
1 polymer ?
#
loop_
_entity_poly.entity_id
_entity_poly.type
_entity_poly.pdbx_seq_one_letter_code
_entity_poly.pdbx_strand_id
1 'polypeptide(L)'
;MNGSLRRFALAASVMLFAGQLMAEPKRPECIAPASPGGGFDLTCKLAQSALMNEKLLSKPMRVTYMPGGVGAVAYNAVVAQRPADAGTLVAWSSGSLLNLAQGKFGRFDETNVRWLAAVGTSYGAIAVKSDSPYKNLDDLVQALKKDPSKVVIGSGGTVGSQDWICLLYTSPSPRDS
;
A
#
# COMPACT_ATOMS: atom_id res chain seq x y z
N MET A 1 7.57 51.06 -28.64
CA MET A 1 6.99 49.72 -28.48
C MET A 1 6.04 49.81 -27.29
N ASN A 2 4.75 49.85 -27.58
CA ASN A 2 3.71 50.39 -26.69
C ASN A 2 3.44 49.52 -25.47
N GLY A 3 3.31 50.12 -24.28
CA GLY A 3 3.07 49.49 -23.00
C GLY A 3 1.80 48.60 -22.93
N SER A 4 0.85 48.79 -23.85
CA SER A 4 -0.34 47.96 -24.02
C SER A 4 -0.02 46.55 -24.55
N LEU A 5 0.91 46.44 -25.50
CA LEU A 5 1.32 45.11 -26.02
C LEU A 5 2.05 44.27 -24.98
N ARG A 6 2.84 44.87 -24.09
CA ARG A 6 3.49 44.17 -22.98
C ARG A 6 2.50 43.66 -21.92
N ARG A 7 1.44 44.44 -21.66
CA ARG A 7 0.37 44.04 -20.72
C ARG A 7 -0.48 42.88 -21.26
N PHE A 8 -0.76 42.88 -22.57
CA PHE A 8 -1.46 41.75 -23.23
C PHE A 8 -0.62 40.47 -23.28
N ALA A 9 0.68 40.58 -23.51
CA ALA A 9 1.59 39.45 -23.52
C ALA A 9 1.74 38.81 -22.13
N LEU A 10 1.80 39.60 -21.05
CA LEU A 10 1.84 39.08 -19.67
C LEU A 10 0.52 38.42 -19.28
N ALA A 11 -0.64 38.97 -19.63
CA ALA A 11 -1.94 38.40 -19.33
C ALA A 11 -2.17 37.09 -20.08
N ALA A 12 -1.73 36.97 -21.33
CA ALA A 12 -1.80 35.72 -22.11
C ALA A 12 -0.88 34.62 -21.55
N SER A 13 0.30 34.97 -21.04
CA SER A 13 1.22 34.00 -20.42
C SER A 13 0.68 33.44 -19.10
N VAL A 14 -0.02 34.21 -18.28
CA VAL A 14 -0.62 33.77 -17.03
C VAL A 14 -1.81 32.83 -17.29
N MET A 15 -2.62 33.08 -18.34
CA MET A 15 -3.73 32.18 -18.69
C MET A 15 -3.27 30.84 -19.27
N LEU A 16 -2.13 30.76 -19.92
CA LEU A 16 -1.56 29.52 -20.42
C LEU A 16 -1.03 28.58 -19.29
N PHE A 17 -0.59 29.18 -18.18
CA PHE A 17 -0.14 28.41 -17.01
C PHE A 17 -1.28 27.87 -16.13
N ALA A 18 -2.44 28.52 -16.10
CA ALA A 18 -3.57 28.11 -15.30
C ALA A 18 -4.28 26.84 -15.84
N GLY A 19 -4.09 26.49 -17.11
CA GLY A 19 -4.71 25.33 -17.74
C GLY A 19 -4.01 23.99 -17.51
N GLN A 20 -2.82 23.96 -16.93
CA GLN A 20 -2.05 22.73 -16.74
C GLN A 20 -2.26 22.04 -15.39
N LEU A 21 -2.97 22.67 -14.47
CA LEU A 21 -3.07 22.19 -13.07
C LEU A 21 -4.19 21.20 -12.80
N MET A 22 -5.03 20.86 -13.76
CA MET A 22 -6.25 20.08 -13.53
C MET A 22 -6.54 19.01 -14.61
N ALA A 23 -5.53 18.42 -15.22
CA ALA A 23 -5.77 17.32 -16.14
C ALA A 23 -6.03 16.04 -15.36
N GLU A 24 -7.31 15.74 -15.13
CA GLU A 24 -7.75 14.45 -14.57
C GLU A 24 -7.22 13.30 -15.45
N PRO A 25 -6.64 12.23 -14.86
CA PRO A 25 -6.22 11.07 -15.61
C PRO A 25 -7.38 10.46 -16.40
N LYS A 26 -7.20 10.18 -17.68
CA LYS A 26 -8.27 9.62 -18.55
C LYS A 26 -8.82 8.28 -18.05
N ARG A 27 -7.99 7.49 -17.39
CA ARG A 27 -8.33 6.16 -16.86
C ARG A 27 -7.68 5.95 -15.50
N PRO A 28 -8.20 6.60 -14.45
CA PRO A 28 -7.63 6.42 -13.13
C PRO A 28 -7.83 4.98 -12.66
N GLU A 29 -6.75 4.36 -12.19
CA GLU A 29 -6.71 2.97 -11.72
C GLU A 29 -5.97 2.87 -10.40
N CYS A 30 -6.47 2.04 -9.48
CA CYS A 30 -5.73 1.62 -8.31
C CYS A 30 -5.51 0.10 -8.36
N ILE A 31 -4.26 -0.31 -8.32
CA ILE A 31 -3.87 -1.71 -8.27
C ILE A 31 -3.77 -2.15 -6.81
N ALA A 32 -4.55 -3.16 -6.44
CA ALA A 32 -4.47 -3.84 -5.16
C ALA A 32 -3.60 -5.11 -5.34
N PRO A 33 -2.41 -5.21 -4.70
CA PRO A 33 -1.52 -6.36 -4.81
C PRO A 33 -1.98 -7.60 -4.03
N ALA A 34 -3.25 -7.89 -4.05
CA ALA A 34 -3.88 -9.02 -3.38
C ALA A 34 -5.20 -9.41 -4.05
N SER A 35 -5.87 -10.43 -3.53
CA SER A 35 -7.25 -10.76 -3.89
C SER A 35 -8.22 -9.72 -3.32
N PRO A 36 -9.43 -9.57 -3.90
CA PRO A 36 -10.47 -8.69 -3.39
C PRO A 36 -10.79 -8.94 -1.91
N GLY A 37 -11.16 -7.88 -1.18
CA GLY A 37 -11.61 -7.94 0.22
C GLY A 37 -10.52 -7.78 1.26
N GLY A 38 -9.23 -7.79 0.88
CA GLY A 38 -8.12 -7.58 1.80
C GLY A 38 -7.75 -6.10 2.01
N GLY A 39 -6.70 -5.85 2.82
CA GLY A 39 -6.24 -4.50 3.17
C GLY A 39 -5.87 -3.64 1.97
N PHE A 40 -5.25 -4.19 0.95
CA PHE A 40 -4.91 -3.46 -0.28
C PHE A 40 -6.17 -3.04 -1.06
N ASP A 41 -7.19 -3.89 -1.13
CA ASP A 41 -8.47 -3.55 -1.73
C ASP A 41 -9.15 -2.41 -0.97
N LEU A 42 -9.17 -2.50 0.38
CA LEU A 42 -9.69 -1.43 1.22
C LEU A 42 -8.94 -0.11 1.01
N THR A 43 -7.61 -0.15 0.92
CA THR A 43 -6.77 1.03 0.64
C THR A 43 -7.16 1.68 -0.69
N CYS A 44 -7.31 0.90 -1.76
CA CYS A 44 -7.75 1.41 -3.06
C CYS A 44 -9.15 2.01 -3.00
N LYS A 45 -10.08 1.38 -2.30
CA LYS A 45 -11.47 1.86 -2.14
C LYS A 45 -11.54 3.12 -1.28
N LEU A 46 -10.71 3.26 -0.26
CA LEU A 46 -10.60 4.49 0.52
C LEU A 46 -10.08 5.64 -0.34
N ALA A 47 -9.01 5.42 -1.10
CA ALA A 47 -8.50 6.43 -2.03
C ALA A 47 -9.55 6.82 -3.08
N GLN A 48 -10.23 5.84 -3.68
CA GLN A 48 -11.33 6.09 -4.63
C GLN A 48 -12.43 6.95 -3.99
N SER A 49 -12.90 6.58 -2.80
CA SER A 49 -13.98 7.30 -2.11
C SER A 49 -13.56 8.72 -1.74
N ALA A 50 -12.34 8.93 -1.24
CA ALA A 50 -11.83 10.25 -0.91
C ALA A 50 -11.76 11.15 -2.14
N LEU A 51 -11.18 10.68 -3.24
CA LEU A 51 -11.06 11.45 -4.48
C LEU A 51 -12.41 11.79 -5.11
N MET A 52 -13.40 10.90 -4.99
CA MET A 52 -14.76 11.15 -5.46
C MET A 52 -15.51 12.14 -4.58
N ASN A 53 -15.40 12.00 -3.26
CA ASN A 53 -16.08 12.91 -2.31
C ASN A 53 -15.57 14.35 -2.43
N GLU A 54 -14.27 14.51 -2.64
CA GLU A 54 -13.62 15.80 -2.87
C GLU A 54 -13.80 16.32 -4.32
N LYS A 55 -14.54 15.60 -5.15
CA LYS A 55 -14.79 15.95 -6.57
C LYS A 55 -13.50 16.15 -7.40
N LEU A 56 -12.44 15.43 -7.03
CA LEU A 56 -11.16 15.43 -7.74
C LEU A 56 -11.16 14.48 -8.94
N LEU A 57 -12.11 13.57 -9.01
CA LEU A 57 -12.37 12.69 -10.15
C LEU A 57 -13.80 12.84 -10.62
N SER A 58 -13.99 12.88 -11.93
CA SER A 58 -15.31 12.91 -12.57
C SER A 58 -15.96 11.52 -12.64
N LYS A 59 -15.12 10.46 -12.57
CA LYS A 59 -15.54 9.05 -12.61
C LYS A 59 -14.75 8.25 -11.55
N PRO A 60 -15.36 7.19 -11.00
CA PRO A 60 -14.68 6.33 -10.04
C PRO A 60 -13.39 5.72 -10.64
N MET A 61 -12.33 5.75 -9.85
CA MET A 61 -11.08 5.06 -10.17
C MET A 61 -11.33 3.53 -10.19
N ARG A 62 -10.85 2.86 -11.23
CA ARG A 62 -10.97 1.40 -11.34
C ARG A 62 -10.07 0.73 -10.31
N VAL A 63 -10.58 -0.24 -9.56
CA VAL A 63 -9.76 -1.10 -8.70
C VAL A 63 -9.47 -2.41 -9.44
N THR A 64 -8.18 -2.75 -9.58
CA THR A 64 -7.71 -3.99 -10.19
C THR A 64 -6.82 -4.77 -9.22
N TYR A 65 -6.65 -6.05 -9.46
CA TYR A 65 -5.99 -6.96 -8.52
C TYR A 65 -4.82 -7.67 -9.19
N MET A 66 -3.64 -7.58 -8.55
CA MET A 66 -2.42 -8.26 -8.98
C MET A 66 -1.77 -8.98 -7.79
N PRO A 67 -2.31 -10.12 -7.35
CA PRO A 67 -1.77 -10.86 -6.21
C PRO A 67 -0.41 -11.47 -6.54
N GLY A 68 0.42 -11.64 -5.51
CA GLY A 68 1.69 -12.36 -5.57
C GLY A 68 2.87 -11.64 -4.93
N GLY A 69 3.68 -12.39 -4.18
CA GLY A 69 4.93 -11.94 -3.59
C GLY A 69 4.81 -10.74 -2.64
N VAL A 70 3.69 -10.61 -1.91
CA VAL A 70 3.46 -9.45 -1.00
C VAL A 70 3.60 -8.10 -1.74
N GLY A 71 3.15 -8.05 -3.00
CA GLY A 71 3.21 -6.86 -3.84
C GLY A 71 4.29 -6.89 -4.93
N ALA A 72 5.21 -7.86 -4.92
CA ALA A 72 6.30 -7.92 -5.90
C ALA A 72 5.80 -8.02 -7.34
N VAL A 73 4.75 -8.81 -7.59
CA VAL A 73 4.17 -8.96 -8.93
C VAL A 73 3.63 -7.64 -9.46
N ALA A 74 2.81 -6.95 -8.66
CA ALA A 74 2.25 -5.65 -9.04
C ALA A 74 3.34 -4.59 -9.22
N TYR A 75 4.31 -4.53 -8.31
CA TYR A 75 5.42 -3.59 -8.36
C TYR A 75 6.22 -3.75 -9.64
N ASN A 76 6.71 -4.97 -9.91
CA ASN A 76 7.51 -5.25 -11.09
C ASN A 76 6.74 -4.99 -12.39
N ALA A 77 5.45 -5.35 -12.45
CA ALA A 77 4.61 -5.10 -13.61
C ALA A 77 4.44 -3.59 -13.89
N VAL A 78 4.18 -2.79 -12.85
CA VAL A 78 3.99 -1.34 -13.02
C VAL A 78 5.29 -0.66 -13.41
N VAL A 79 6.38 -0.93 -12.69
CA VAL A 79 7.67 -0.28 -12.98
C VAL A 79 8.20 -0.66 -14.37
N ALA A 80 8.07 -1.92 -14.77
CA ALA A 80 8.58 -2.39 -16.06
C ALA A 80 7.72 -1.99 -17.26
N GLN A 81 6.39 -1.89 -17.09
CA GLN A 81 5.46 -1.82 -18.23
C GLN A 81 4.68 -0.51 -18.30
N ARG A 82 4.68 0.30 -17.25
CA ARG A 82 3.88 1.54 -17.16
C ARG A 82 4.72 2.74 -16.71
N PRO A 83 5.84 3.04 -17.40
CA PRO A 83 6.68 4.17 -17.02
C PRO A 83 5.89 5.49 -17.16
N ALA A 84 5.95 6.32 -16.11
CA ALA A 84 5.32 7.65 -16.08
C ALA A 84 3.79 7.66 -16.29
N ASP A 85 3.08 6.57 -15.94
CA ASP A 85 1.61 6.55 -15.97
C ASP A 85 1.05 7.30 -14.77
N ALA A 86 0.66 8.56 -14.98
CA ALA A 86 0.08 9.41 -13.95
C ALA A 86 -1.32 8.97 -13.47
N GLY A 87 -1.96 8.03 -14.16
CA GLY A 87 -3.28 7.52 -13.84
C GLY A 87 -3.29 6.27 -12.95
N THR A 88 -2.12 5.67 -12.71
CA THR A 88 -2.02 4.42 -11.94
C THR A 88 -1.51 4.67 -10.52
N LEU A 89 -2.30 4.25 -9.54
CA LEU A 89 -1.91 4.13 -8.15
C LEU A 89 -1.70 2.65 -7.80
N VAL A 90 -0.82 2.38 -6.85
CA VAL A 90 -0.64 1.03 -6.29
C VAL A 90 -0.81 1.11 -4.78
N ALA A 91 -1.71 0.30 -4.23
CA ALA A 91 -1.85 0.18 -2.78
C ALA A 91 -0.61 -0.54 -2.21
N TRP A 92 -0.11 -0.05 -1.07
CA TRP A 92 1.13 -0.54 -0.51
C TRP A 92 1.02 -0.77 0.99
N SER A 93 1.84 -1.65 1.55
CA SER A 93 1.91 -1.92 2.99
C SER A 93 3.34 -1.81 3.51
N SER A 94 3.48 -1.64 4.81
CA SER A 94 4.79 -1.66 5.47
C SER A 94 5.53 -2.99 5.25
N GLY A 95 4.81 -4.12 5.20
CA GLY A 95 5.39 -5.42 4.88
C GLY A 95 5.94 -5.49 3.46
N SER A 96 5.21 -4.93 2.49
CA SER A 96 5.70 -4.82 1.11
C SER A 96 6.92 -3.91 1.02
N LEU A 97 6.92 -2.78 1.74
CA LEU A 97 8.05 -1.86 1.77
C LEU A 97 9.30 -2.51 2.37
N LEU A 98 9.14 -3.27 3.46
CA LEU A 98 10.25 -4.00 4.07
C LEU A 98 10.84 -5.05 3.09
N ASN A 99 10.00 -5.80 2.39
CA ASN A 99 10.47 -6.77 1.39
C ASN A 99 11.20 -6.07 0.22
N LEU A 100 10.70 -4.92 -0.23
CA LEU A 100 11.36 -4.11 -1.24
C LEU A 100 12.73 -3.62 -0.77
N ALA A 101 12.82 -3.05 0.44
CA ALA A 101 14.07 -2.59 1.04
C ALA A 101 15.10 -3.72 1.27
N GLN A 102 14.63 -4.95 1.45
CA GLN A 102 15.47 -6.15 1.53
C GLN A 102 15.89 -6.70 0.16
N GLY A 103 15.56 -6.03 -0.94
CA GLY A 103 15.90 -6.48 -2.29
C GLY A 103 15.13 -7.70 -2.79
N LYS A 104 14.03 -8.09 -2.12
CA LYS A 104 13.24 -9.29 -2.47
C LYS A 104 12.39 -9.11 -3.73
N PHE A 105 12.32 -7.91 -4.30
CA PHE A 105 11.56 -7.63 -5.51
C PHE A 105 12.40 -7.67 -6.80
N GLY A 106 13.65 -8.12 -6.68
CA GLY A 106 14.55 -8.28 -7.81
C GLY A 106 15.33 -7.00 -8.11
N ARG A 107 15.35 -6.57 -9.38
CA ARG A 107 16.21 -5.47 -9.85
C ARG A 107 15.70 -4.06 -9.55
N PHE A 108 14.46 -3.91 -9.13
CA PHE A 108 13.85 -2.64 -8.84
C PHE A 108 13.87 -2.34 -7.34
N ASP A 109 14.01 -1.07 -7.00
CA ASP A 109 14.09 -0.55 -5.63
C ASP A 109 13.08 0.58 -5.40
N GLU A 110 13.10 1.19 -4.23
CA GLU A 110 12.16 2.23 -3.81
C GLU A 110 12.27 3.52 -4.61
N THR A 111 13.33 3.72 -5.36
CA THR A 111 13.54 4.93 -6.18
C THR A 111 12.82 4.87 -7.52
N ASN A 112 12.35 3.69 -7.93
CA ASN A 112 11.66 3.49 -9.21
C ASN A 112 10.20 3.95 -9.20
N VAL A 113 9.69 4.40 -8.08
CA VAL A 113 8.30 4.88 -7.93
C VAL A 113 8.26 6.19 -7.14
N ARG A 114 7.13 6.91 -7.28
CA ARG A 114 6.83 8.07 -6.46
C ARG A 114 5.92 7.67 -5.30
N TRP A 115 6.41 7.76 -4.10
CA TRP A 115 5.62 7.61 -2.88
C TRP A 115 4.75 8.84 -2.68
N LEU A 116 3.45 8.66 -2.46
CA LEU A 116 2.48 9.77 -2.39
C LEU A 116 2.06 10.08 -0.96
N ALA A 117 1.48 9.11 -0.26
CA ALA A 117 0.94 9.31 1.07
C ALA A 117 0.77 7.98 1.82
N ALA A 118 0.78 8.05 3.15
CA ALA A 118 0.22 7.03 4.02
C ALA A 118 -1.28 7.34 4.24
N VAL A 119 -2.14 6.40 3.88
CA VAL A 119 -3.61 6.61 3.92
C VAL A 119 -4.27 6.06 5.18
N GLY A 120 -3.55 5.32 5.99
CA GLY A 120 -4.06 4.78 7.25
C GLY A 120 -3.07 3.87 7.95
N THR A 121 -3.38 3.54 9.20
CA THR A 121 -2.65 2.59 10.03
C THR A 121 -3.57 1.41 10.35
N SER A 122 -3.04 0.20 10.25
CA SER A 122 -3.71 -1.03 10.67
C SER A 122 -2.90 -1.69 11.78
N TYR A 123 -3.58 -2.10 12.83
CA TYR A 123 -2.96 -2.82 13.95
C TYR A 123 -3.14 -4.32 13.75
N GLY A 124 -2.09 -5.08 14.07
CA GLY A 124 -2.19 -6.53 14.13
C GLY A 124 -3.05 -6.96 15.33
N ALA A 125 -3.79 -8.05 15.17
CA ALA A 125 -4.55 -8.66 16.26
C ALA A 125 -4.24 -10.15 16.32
N ILE A 126 -4.16 -10.68 17.54
CA ILE A 126 -4.10 -12.13 17.80
C ILE A 126 -5.50 -12.58 18.18
N ALA A 127 -6.01 -13.55 17.46
CA ALA A 127 -7.33 -14.13 17.71
C ALA A 127 -7.20 -15.61 18.04
N VAL A 128 -8.00 -16.06 18.98
CA VAL A 128 -8.15 -17.49 19.34
C VAL A 128 -9.62 -17.87 19.31
N LYS A 129 -9.92 -19.15 19.23
CA LYS A 129 -11.30 -19.62 19.37
C LYS A 129 -11.86 -19.28 20.75
N SER A 130 -13.16 -19.09 20.87
CA SER A 130 -13.85 -18.75 22.13
C SER A 130 -13.64 -19.80 23.23
N ASP A 131 -13.49 -21.07 22.84
CA ASP A 131 -13.24 -22.22 23.70
C ASP A 131 -11.75 -22.48 23.95
N SER A 132 -10.85 -21.64 23.42
CA SER A 132 -9.40 -21.76 23.61
C SER A 132 -9.02 -21.71 25.10
N PRO A 133 -7.99 -22.48 25.53
CA PRO A 133 -7.42 -22.37 26.87
C PRO A 133 -6.74 -21.02 27.12
N TYR A 134 -6.33 -20.29 26.06
CA TYR A 134 -5.68 -18.97 26.15
C TYR A 134 -6.75 -17.89 26.28
N LYS A 135 -6.84 -17.26 27.47
CA LYS A 135 -7.85 -16.21 27.75
C LYS A 135 -7.29 -14.81 27.62
N ASN A 136 -5.98 -14.69 27.63
CA ASN A 136 -5.23 -13.44 27.48
C ASN A 136 -3.88 -13.72 26.80
N LEU A 137 -3.11 -12.67 26.52
CA LEU A 137 -1.81 -12.78 25.86
C LEU A 137 -0.79 -13.54 26.74
N ASP A 138 -0.84 -13.34 28.06
CA ASP A 138 0.12 -13.98 28.98
C ASP A 138 -0.03 -15.51 28.97
N ASP A 139 -1.25 -16.04 28.92
CA ASP A 139 -1.50 -17.48 28.79
C ASP A 139 -0.82 -18.05 27.53
N LEU A 140 -0.95 -17.35 26.42
CA LEU A 140 -0.34 -17.74 25.13
C LEU A 140 1.19 -17.68 25.23
N VAL A 141 1.74 -16.60 25.80
CA VAL A 141 3.20 -16.42 25.96
C VAL A 141 3.78 -17.50 26.87
N GLN A 142 3.11 -17.86 27.97
CA GLN A 142 3.55 -18.94 28.85
C GLN A 142 3.52 -20.29 28.16
N ALA A 143 2.49 -20.56 27.34
CA ALA A 143 2.42 -21.78 26.55
C ALA A 143 3.56 -21.86 25.54
N LEU A 144 3.86 -20.77 24.84
CA LEU A 144 4.98 -20.67 23.90
C LEU A 144 6.34 -20.88 24.58
N LYS A 145 6.55 -20.29 25.76
CA LYS A 145 7.78 -20.49 26.54
C LYS A 145 7.94 -21.92 27.03
N LYS A 146 6.84 -22.55 27.39
CA LYS A 146 6.86 -23.94 27.89
C LYS A 146 7.16 -24.97 26.78
N ASP A 147 6.48 -24.85 25.65
CA ASP A 147 6.65 -25.75 24.51
C ASP A 147 6.11 -25.10 23.22
N PRO A 148 6.95 -24.39 22.47
CA PRO A 148 6.51 -23.70 21.27
C PRO A 148 5.98 -24.63 20.17
N SER A 149 6.37 -25.92 20.19
CA SER A 149 5.93 -26.92 19.20
C SER A 149 4.45 -27.27 19.32
N LYS A 150 3.84 -27.01 20.47
CA LYS A 150 2.42 -27.28 20.76
C LYS A 150 1.50 -26.10 20.46
N VAL A 151 2.05 -24.95 20.11
CA VAL A 151 1.28 -23.74 19.79
C VAL A 151 1.35 -23.50 18.30
N VAL A 152 0.26 -23.83 17.58
CA VAL A 152 0.16 -23.59 16.15
C VAL A 152 -0.42 -22.19 15.91
N ILE A 153 0.34 -21.35 15.24
CA ILE A 153 -0.06 -19.98 14.91
C ILE A 153 -0.31 -19.88 13.40
N GLY A 154 -1.51 -19.41 13.03
CA GLY A 154 -1.86 -19.09 11.65
C GLY A 154 -1.59 -17.62 11.36
N SER A 155 -1.06 -17.34 10.19
CA SER A 155 -0.82 -15.99 9.70
C SER A 155 -1.56 -15.77 8.38
N GLY A 156 -2.18 -14.62 8.21
CA GLY A 156 -2.76 -14.23 6.93
C GLY A 156 -1.68 -13.92 5.90
N GLY A 157 -1.90 -14.32 4.64
CA GLY A 157 -0.96 -14.07 3.55
C GLY A 157 0.23 -15.03 3.52
N THR A 158 1.29 -14.62 2.82
CA THR A 158 2.52 -15.40 2.64
C THR A 158 3.63 -14.95 3.60
N VAL A 159 4.72 -15.71 3.66
CA VAL A 159 5.94 -15.34 4.39
C VAL A 159 6.37 -13.93 3.97
N GLY A 160 6.61 -13.06 4.94
CA GLY A 160 6.93 -11.65 4.70
C GLY A 160 5.70 -10.72 4.61
N SER A 161 4.47 -11.24 4.77
CA SER A 161 3.28 -10.39 4.95
C SER A 161 3.35 -9.60 6.26
N GLN A 162 2.47 -8.59 6.40
CA GLN A 162 2.41 -7.78 7.62
C GLN A 162 2.16 -8.64 8.86
N ASP A 163 1.22 -9.58 8.78
CA ASP A 163 0.86 -10.47 9.90
C ASP A 163 2.03 -11.37 10.28
N TRP A 164 2.74 -11.90 9.29
CA TRP A 164 3.91 -12.74 9.53
C TRP A 164 5.04 -11.95 10.21
N ILE A 165 5.26 -10.69 9.83
CA ILE A 165 6.25 -9.81 10.46
C ILE A 165 5.85 -9.52 11.91
N CYS A 166 4.58 -9.24 12.18
CA CYS A 166 4.09 -9.04 13.54
C CYS A 166 4.35 -10.27 14.43
N LEU A 167 4.18 -11.48 13.92
CA LEU A 167 4.48 -12.72 14.64
C LEU A 167 5.96 -12.87 14.97
N LEU A 168 6.86 -12.48 14.08
CA LEU A 168 8.30 -12.55 14.33
C LEU A 168 8.74 -11.64 15.48
N TYR A 169 8.13 -10.47 15.62
CA TYR A 169 8.45 -9.53 16.70
C TYR A 169 7.83 -9.91 18.05
N THR A 170 6.80 -10.76 18.05
CA THR A 170 6.12 -11.21 19.27
C THR A 170 6.56 -12.59 19.73
N SER A 171 7.23 -13.35 18.86
CA SER A 171 7.78 -14.65 19.23
C SER A 171 9.14 -14.47 19.94
N PRO A 172 9.39 -15.14 21.07
CA PRO A 172 10.72 -15.10 21.71
C PRO A 172 11.77 -15.59 20.72
N SER A 173 12.80 -14.78 20.51
CA SER A 173 13.94 -15.15 19.67
C SER A 173 14.68 -16.32 20.33
N PRO A 174 15.17 -17.33 19.56
CA PRO A 174 16.06 -18.34 20.11
C PRO A 174 17.35 -17.79 20.73
N ARG A 175 17.62 -16.47 20.56
CA ARG A 175 18.77 -15.77 21.17
C ARG A 175 18.45 -15.18 22.53
N ASP A 176 17.19 -15.20 22.97
CA ASP A 176 16.74 -14.63 24.25
C ASP A 176 16.53 -15.71 25.33
N SER A 177 16.97 -16.94 25.06
CA SER A 177 16.97 -18.09 25.97
C SER A 177 18.37 -18.43 26.47
#